data_4ad77f78d5412b70e3d3cb8788289d46
#
_entry.id   4ad77f78d5412b70e3d3cb8788289d46
#
_cell.length_a   1.000
_cell.length_b   1.000
_cell.length_c   1.000
_cell.angle_alpha   90.00
_cell.angle_beta   90.00
_cell.angle_gamma   90.00
#
_symmetry.space_group_name_H-M   'P 1'
#
loop_
_entity.id
_entity.type
_entity.pdbx_description
1 polymer ?
#
loop_
_entity_poly.entity_id
_entity_poly.type
_entity_poly.pdbx_seq_one_letter_code
_entity_poly.pdbx_strand_id
1 'polypeptide(L)'
;MRVKKAIIQPMMLCLMGVMLLWLMLYSTLIQREWALAEKARQEEEAWLADSVVTILFAGDVMGHEPQWKAAFDPATGTYNYHACFRYVKPIVEKADLACANLEVTLAGPPYTSYPRFSSPDELLYALKDAGFDVLFTANNHVLDHGRKGLERTLRMIDSVGLAHAGSYADTMSRDTTYPLIIELKGLRVGFLNMTYGTNGVKAQTPNMVNKMDRQQVAEDFARLNELGAELKVAFVHWGNEYQLEADRYQRHFAEFLVDQGADLIVGGHPHVSQDADTLLNQAGEPVVAYYSLGNFVSNQRWPNTNGGIMVQIEVNRFTGRVLSTGYIPYYVYRGKIDGLYQYYVIPTIPYINKEYDFRLPSFDSIALVRVHQAMTERLSDFIPIFADFNELEDK
;
A
#
# COMPACT_ATOMS: atom_id res chain seq x y z
N MET A 1 17.06 -14.06 -87.46
CA MET A 1 17.39 -13.90 -85.99
C MET A 1 17.05 -12.54 -85.41
N ARG A 2 16.90 -11.44 -86.12
CA ARG A 2 16.62 -10.07 -85.59
C ARG A 2 15.14 -9.87 -85.12
N VAL A 3 14.16 -10.52 -85.74
CA VAL A 3 12.72 -10.33 -85.40
C VAL A 3 12.34 -10.94 -84.01
N LYS A 4 12.96 -12.06 -83.60
CA LYS A 4 12.68 -12.67 -82.28
C LYS A 4 13.17 -11.84 -81.08
N LYS A 5 14.24 -11.03 -81.26
CA LYS A 5 14.74 -10.12 -80.18
C LYS A 5 13.85 -8.90 -79.98
N ALA A 6 13.13 -8.41 -80.98
CA ALA A 6 12.27 -7.23 -80.91
C ALA A 6 10.96 -7.45 -80.14
N ILE A 7 10.52 -8.71 -80.02
CA ILE A 7 9.26 -9.05 -79.29
C ILE A 7 9.56 -9.50 -77.82
N ILE A 8 10.72 -10.11 -77.59
CA ILE A 8 11.05 -10.65 -76.25
C ILE A 8 11.37 -9.53 -75.24
N GLN A 9 12.05 -8.44 -75.64
CA GLN A 9 12.38 -7.31 -74.80
C GLN A 9 11.13 -6.57 -74.19
N PRO A 10 10.14 -6.16 -74.97
CA PRO A 10 8.95 -5.51 -74.44
C PRO A 10 8.10 -6.47 -73.55
N MET A 11 8.06 -7.77 -73.84
CA MET A 11 7.37 -8.75 -73.08
C MET A 11 8.01 -9.00 -71.70
N MET A 12 9.36 -9.00 -71.62
CA MET A 12 10.08 -9.08 -70.34
C MET A 12 9.89 -7.82 -69.48
N LEU A 13 9.87 -6.60 -70.10
CA LEU A 13 9.56 -5.37 -69.40
C LEU A 13 8.13 -5.32 -68.86
N CYS A 14 7.15 -5.81 -69.60
CA CYS A 14 5.77 -5.95 -69.10
C CYS A 14 5.67 -6.93 -67.93
N LEU A 15 6.31 -8.10 -67.99
CA LEU A 15 6.35 -9.06 -66.91
C LEU A 15 7.04 -8.52 -65.65
N MET A 16 8.15 -7.80 -65.79
CA MET A 16 8.81 -7.12 -64.66
C MET A 16 7.91 -6.05 -64.04
N GLY A 17 7.19 -5.27 -64.86
CA GLY A 17 6.24 -4.26 -64.39
C GLY A 17 5.09 -4.87 -63.57
N VAL A 18 4.50 -5.96 -64.05
CA VAL A 18 3.45 -6.71 -63.36
C VAL A 18 3.97 -7.30 -62.05
N MET A 19 5.18 -7.86 -62.05
CA MET A 19 5.77 -8.43 -60.83
C MET A 19 6.10 -7.33 -59.78
N LEU A 20 6.59 -6.17 -60.19
CA LEU A 20 6.80 -5.04 -59.33
C LEU A 20 5.50 -4.50 -58.72
N LEU A 21 4.46 -4.38 -59.54
CA LEU A 21 3.13 -3.98 -59.07
C LEU A 21 2.57 -4.99 -58.06
N TRP A 22 2.71 -6.28 -58.34
CA TRP A 22 2.30 -7.35 -57.43
C TRP A 22 3.08 -7.31 -56.12
N LEU A 23 4.39 -7.09 -56.12
CA LEU A 23 5.23 -6.93 -54.95
C LEU A 23 4.83 -5.69 -54.13
N MET A 24 4.51 -4.57 -54.80
CA MET A 24 4.01 -3.38 -54.09
C MET A 24 2.65 -3.63 -53.43
N LEU A 25 1.71 -4.23 -54.14
CA LEU A 25 0.41 -4.58 -53.54
C LEU A 25 0.52 -5.57 -52.42
N TYR A 26 1.40 -6.56 -52.54
CA TYR A 26 1.65 -7.55 -51.49
C TYR A 26 2.30 -6.89 -50.26
N SER A 27 3.29 -6.00 -50.46
CA SER A 27 3.90 -5.26 -49.35
C SER A 27 2.92 -4.33 -48.64
N THR A 28 2.00 -3.67 -49.38
CA THR A 28 0.98 -2.81 -48.76
C THR A 28 -0.06 -3.61 -47.97
N LEU A 29 -0.43 -4.81 -48.46
CA LEU A 29 -1.30 -5.72 -47.71
C LEU A 29 -0.67 -6.21 -46.42
N ILE A 30 0.60 -6.65 -46.48
CA ILE A 30 1.34 -7.05 -45.28
C ILE A 30 1.44 -5.89 -44.28
N GLN A 31 1.82 -4.70 -44.73
CA GLN A 31 1.90 -3.52 -43.84
C GLN A 31 0.55 -3.20 -43.20
N ARG A 32 -0.55 -3.35 -43.93
CA ARG A 32 -1.89 -3.13 -43.39
C ARG A 32 -2.27 -4.18 -42.33
N GLU A 33 -1.95 -5.46 -42.57
CA GLU A 33 -2.19 -6.53 -41.58
C GLU A 33 -1.35 -6.32 -40.31
N TRP A 34 -0.07 -5.96 -40.44
CA TRP A 34 0.79 -5.61 -39.32
C TRP A 34 0.24 -4.42 -38.54
N ALA A 35 -0.20 -3.36 -39.19
CA ALA A 35 -0.79 -2.19 -38.55
C ALA A 35 -2.09 -2.54 -37.80
N LEU A 36 -2.92 -3.41 -38.34
CA LEU A 36 -4.15 -3.88 -37.69
C LEU A 36 -3.84 -4.77 -36.48
N ALA A 37 -2.86 -5.67 -36.59
CA ALA A 37 -2.42 -6.52 -35.49
C ALA A 37 -1.78 -5.68 -34.36
N GLU A 38 -0.98 -4.70 -34.71
CA GLU A 38 -0.36 -3.77 -33.73
C GLU A 38 -1.43 -2.95 -33.01
N LYS A 39 -2.42 -2.42 -33.73
CA LYS A 39 -3.55 -1.69 -33.13
C LYS A 39 -4.36 -2.58 -32.19
N ALA A 40 -4.68 -3.81 -32.61
CA ALA A 40 -5.39 -4.76 -31.76
C ALA A 40 -4.60 -5.10 -30.48
N ARG A 41 -3.28 -5.26 -30.60
CA ARG A 41 -2.39 -5.47 -29.44
C ARG A 41 -2.42 -4.26 -28.48
N GLN A 42 -2.33 -3.05 -29.00
CA GLN A 42 -2.40 -1.82 -28.19
C GLN A 42 -3.77 -1.65 -27.51
N GLU A 43 -4.87 -1.98 -28.19
CA GLU A 43 -6.21 -1.96 -27.61
C GLU A 43 -6.36 -3.02 -26.50
N GLU A 44 -5.79 -4.21 -26.68
CA GLU A 44 -5.77 -5.27 -25.66
C GLU A 44 -4.90 -4.88 -24.45
N GLU A 45 -3.70 -4.33 -24.67
CA GLU A 45 -2.82 -3.83 -23.61
C GLU A 45 -3.49 -2.69 -22.82
N ALA A 46 -4.14 -1.75 -23.51
CA ALA A 46 -4.89 -0.67 -22.87
C ALA A 46 -6.07 -1.18 -22.05
N TRP A 47 -6.80 -2.18 -22.57
CA TRP A 47 -7.89 -2.82 -21.82
C TRP A 47 -7.39 -3.59 -20.60
N LEU A 48 -6.28 -4.32 -20.74
CA LEU A 48 -5.65 -5.03 -19.61
C LEU A 48 -5.19 -4.04 -18.55
N ALA A 49 -4.53 -2.94 -18.93
CA ALA A 49 -4.12 -1.88 -18.01
C ALA A 49 -5.32 -1.25 -17.29
N ASP A 50 -6.42 -0.98 -17.99
CA ASP A 50 -7.66 -0.44 -17.40
C ASP A 50 -8.39 -1.48 -16.50
N SER A 51 -8.13 -2.77 -16.69
CA SER A 51 -8.74 -3.84 -15.88
C SER A 51 -8.11 -4.02 -14.50
N VAL A 52 -6.95 -3.38 -14.23
CA VAL A 52 -6.20 -3.53 -12.99
C VAL A 52 -6.37 -2.30 -12.12
N VAL A 53 -6.57 -2.52 -10.82
CA VAL A 53 -6.44 -1.52 -9.77
C VAL A 53 -5.34 -1.93 -8.81
N THR A 54 -4.61 -0.93 -8.31
CA THR A 54 -3.49 -1.10 -7.40
C THR A 54 -3.85 -0.59 -6.02
N ILE A 55 -3.69 -1.42 -4.98
CA ILE A 55 -3.93 -1.03 -3.59
C ILE A 55 -2.63 -1.20 -2.81
N LEU A 56 -2.23 -0.16 -2.06
CA LEU A 56 -1.02 -0.12 -1.25
C LEU A 56 -1.36 -0.10 0.24
N PHE A 57 -0.61 -0.87 1.02
CA PHE A 57 -0.73 -0.90 2.48
C PHE A 57 0.60 -0.54 3.11
N ALA A 58 0.59 0.41 4.05
CA ALA A 58 1.72 0.76 4.90
C ALA A 58 1.46 0.35 6.36
N GLY A 59 2.54 0.13 7.11
CA GLY A 59 2.49 -0.31 8.50
C GLY A 59 2.14 0.79 9.50
N ASP A 60 2.74 0.71 10.69
CA ASP A 60 2.38 1.52 11.85
C ASP A 60 2.94 2.94 11.76
N VAL A 61 2.04 3.93 11.72
CA VAL A 61 2.37 5.36 11.79
C VAL A 61 2.36 5.78 13.25
N MET A 62 3.55 5.90 13.82
CA MET A 62 3.78 6.27 15.22
C MET A 62 4.08 7.77 15.40
N GLY A 63 3.87 8.29 16.61
CA GLY A 63 4.07 9.71 16.93
C GLY A 63 4.93 9.94 18.18
N HIS A 64 6.17 9.46 18.19
CA HIS A 64 7.08 9.68 19.31
C HIS A 64 7.54 11.14 19.43
N GLU A 65 7.88 11.57 20.64
CA GLU A 65 8.37 12.93 20.92
C GLU A 65 9.49 13.39 19.97
N PRO A 66 10.53 12.59 19.68
CA PRO A 66 11.56 13.03 18.74
C PRO A 66 11.06 13.26 17.32
N GLN A 67 9.96 12.60 16.89
CA GLN A 67 9.37 12.80 15.55
C GLN A 67 8.70 14.17 15.46
N TRP A 68 7.80 14.51 16.40
CA TRP A 68 7.13 15.81 16.35
C TRP A 68 8.07 16.96 16.74
N LYS A 69 9.11 16.74 17.56
CA LYS A 69 10.17 17.74 17.75
C LYS A 69 10.98 18.00 16.47
N ALA A 70 11.27 16.95 15.68
CA ALA A 70 11.95 17.11 14.39
C ALA A 70 11.08 17.83 13.35
N ALA A 71 9.76 17.66 13.42
CA ALA A 71 8.81 18.33 12.54
C ALA A 71 8.52 19.79 12.95
N PHE A 72 8.87 20.20 14.18
CA PHE A 72 8.58 21.54 14.69
C PHE A 72 9.46 22.60 14.01
N ASP A 73 8.83 23.62 13.46
CA ASP A 73 9.50 24.82 12.93
C ASP A 73 9.38 25.97 13.94
N PRO A 74 10.50 26.33 14.60
CA PRO A 74 10.48 27.39 15.59
C PRO A 74 10.23 28.80 15.00
N ALA A 75 10.41 28.99 13.68
CA ALA A 75 10.17 30.28 13.05
C ALA A 75 8.68 30.56 12.87
N THR A 76 7.89 29.52 12.64
CA THR A 76 6.43 29.64 12.44
C THR A 76 5.61 29.18 13.65
N GLY A 77 6.22 28.39 14.55
CA GLY A 77 5.53 27.75 15.67
C GLY A 77 4.61 26.60 15.26
N THR A 78 4.77 26.07 14.05
CA THR A 78 3.95 24.99 13.47
C THR A 78 4.78 23.72 13.27
N TYR A 79 4.10 22.64 12.88
CA TYR A 79 4.77 21.35 12.59
C TYR A 79 4.70 21.07 11.09
N ASN A 80 5.76 20.43 10.55
CA ASN A 80 5.82 20.06 9.15
C ASN A 80 6.41 18.65 9.00
N TYR A 81 5.57 17.68 8.58
CA TYR A 81 5.96 16.29 8.37
C TYR A 81 6.15 15.93 6.89
N HIS A 82 5.90 16.85 5.93
CA HIS A 82 5.93 16.53 4.50
C HIS A 82 7.27 15.92 4.06
N ALA A 83 8.39 16.43 4.58
CA ALA A 83 9.70 15.89 4.27
C ALA A 83 9.86 14.42 4.68
N CYS A 84 9.12 13.95 5.70
CA CYS A 84 9.18 12.57 6.19
C CYS A 84 8.79 11.57 5.09
N PHE A 85 7.80 11.91 4.28
CA PHE A 85 7.21 11.01 3.29
C PHE A 85 7.66 11.29 1.84
N ARG A 86 8.51 12.29 1.61
CA ARG A 86 8.86 12.73 0.25
C ARG A 86 9.43 11.64 -0.66
N TYR A 87 10.13 10.64 -0.11
CA TYR A 87 10.72 9.54 -0.89
C TYR A 87 9.77 8.38 -1.14
N VAL A 88 8.71 8.25 -0.35
CA VAL A 88 7.65 7.25 -0.57
C VAL A 88 6.45 7.83 -1.30
N LYS A 89 6.27 9.16 -1.27
CA LYS A 89 5.16 9.85 -1.93
C LYS A 89 4.97 9.42 -3.39
N PRO A 90 6.00 9.38 -4.25
CA PRO A 90 5.84 8.95 -5.64
C PRO A 90 5.32 7.52 -5.79
N ILE A 91 5.61 6.64 -4.81
CA ILE A 91 5.13 5.26 -4.78
C ILE A 91 3.67 5.22 -4.32
N VAL A 92 3.36 5.95 -3.24
CA VAL A 92 2.01 6.00 -2.65
C VAL A 92 1.02 6.62 -3.64
N GLU A 93 1.38 7.71 -4.31
CA GLU A 93 0.55 8.39 -5.31
C GLU A 93 0.30 7.57 -6.60
N LYS A 94 1.12 6.57 -6.89
CA LYS A 94 0.88 5.65 -8.01
C LYS A 94 -0.21 4.63 -7.73
N ALA A 95 -0.47 4.31 -6.47
CA ALA A 95 -1.54 3.40 -6.10
C ALA A 95 -2.90 4.06 -6.33
N ASP A 96 -3.87 3.28 -6.76
CA ASP A 96 -5.26 3.75 -6.90
C ASP A 96 -5.93 3.94 -5.55
N LEU A 97 -5.41 3.26 -4.51
CA LEU A 97 -5.83 3.41 -3.12
C LEU A 97 -4.66 3.10 -2.18
N ALA A 98 -4.38 3.97 -1.22
CA ALA A 98 -3.32 3.77 -0.24
C ALA A 98 -3.85 3.81 1.19
N CYS A 99 -3.44 2.81 2.00
CA CYS A 99 -3.90 2.57 3.36
C CYS A 99 -2.73 2.54 4.35
N ALA A 100 -2.93 3.02 5.59
CA ALA A 100 -1.94 2.91 6.67
C ALA A 100 -2.62 2.70 8.04
N ASN A 101 -1.87 2.14 9.00
CA ASN A 101 -2.32 2.05 10.40
C ASN A 101 -1.92 3.32 11.16
N LEU A 102 -2.88 4.12 11.62
CA LEU A 102 -2.64 5.29 12.45
C LEU A 102 -2.56 4.87 13.93
N GLU A 103 -1.36 4.59 14.41
CA GLU A 103 -1.13 4.08 15.77
C GLU A 103 -0.77 5.20 16.76
N VAL A 104 -1.49 6.29 16.67
CA VAL A 104 -1.43 7.43 17.60
C VAL A 104 -2.80 8.06 17.72
N THR A 105 -3.04 8.76 18.85
CA THR A 105 -4.17 9.69 18.92
C THR A 105 -3.75 11.12 18.51
N LEU A 106 -4.72 11.91 18.08
CA LEU A 106 -4.59 13.34 17.80
C LEU A 106 -5.45 14.10 18.83
N ALA A 107 -5.08 13.97 20.09
CA ALA A 107 -5.85 14.52 21.21
C ALA A 107 -5.69 16.04 21.37
N GLY A 108 -4.79 16.66 20.58
CA GLY A 108 -4.41 18.06 20.71
C GLY A 108 -3.31 18.28 21.76
N PRO A 109 -2.84 19.52 21.91
CA PRO A 109 -1.82 19.84 22.89
C PRO A 109 -2.34 19.70 24.35
N PRO A 110 -1.46 19.38 25.34
CA PRO A 110 -0.05 19.14 25.15
C PRO A 110 0.20 17.80 24.45
N TYR A 111 1.14 17.78 23.46
CA TYR A 111 1.51 16.55 22.77
C TYR A 111 2.31 15.64 23.71
N THR A 112 2.11 14.32 23.55
CA THR A 112 2.69 13.32 24.42
C THR A 112 3.25 12.14 23.63
N SER A 113 4.21 11.44 24.20
CA SER A 113 4.85 10.25 23.66
C SER A 113 4.48 9.02 24.48
N TYR A 114 5.22 7.91 24.28
CA TYR A 114 5.04 6.71 25.08
C TYR A 114 4.93 7.02 26.58
N PRO A 115 4.00 6.40 27.34
CA PRO A 115 3.11 5.30 26.89
C PRO A 115 1.75 5.76 26.33
N ARG A 116 1.48 7.05 26.22
CA ARG A 116 0.22 7.61 25.72
C ARG A 116 0.50 8.65 24.66
N PHE A 117 0.25 8.30 23.42
CA PHE A 117 0.58 9.14 22.28
C PHE A 117 -0.49 10.19 21.98
N SER A 118 -0.06 11.45 21.81
CA SER A 118 -0.83 12.51 21.17
C SER A 118 0.10 13.30 20.25
N SER A 119 -0.14 13.23 18.95
CA SER A 119 0.67 13.88 17.93
C SER A 119 0.02 15.16 17.40
N PRO A 120 0.79 16.08 16.78
CA PRO A 120 0.26 17.21 16.01
C PRO A 120 -0.60 16.76 14.84
N ASP A 121 -1.64 17.53 14.56
CA ASP A 121 -2.60 17.25 13.47
C ASP A 121 -1.94 17.31 12.08
N GLU A 122 -0.84 18.03 11.95
CA GLU A 122 -0.05 18.18 10.73
C GLU A 122 0.51 16.85 10.22
N LEU A 123 0.54 15.82 11.06
CA LEU A 123 0.85 14.45 10.64
C LEU A 123 -0.20 13.95 9.62
N LEU A 124 -1.49 14.24 9.84
CA LEU A 124 -2.54 13.86 8.88
C LEU A 124 -2.43 14.60 7.56
N TYR A 125 -2.10 15.91 7.60
CA TYR A 125 -1.92 16.68 6.36
C TYR A 125 -0.78 16.12 5.53
N ALA A 126 0.31 15.70 6.19
CA ALA A 126 1.44 15.09 5.49
C ALA A 126 1.14 13.69 4.94
N LEU A 127 0.34 12.88 5.66
CA LEU A 127 -0.14 11.59 5.14
C LEU A 127 -1.06 11.77 3.93
N LYS A 128 -2.01 12.72 4.02
CA LYS A 128 -2.90 13.04 2.88
C LYS A 128 -2.11 13.55 1.67
N ASP A 129 -1.17 14.47 1.89
CA ASP A 129 -0.28 14.97 0.84
C ASP A 129 0.61 13.86 0.24
N ALA A 130 1.00 12.87 1.04
CA ALA A 130 1.75 11.71 0.55
C ALA A 130 0.92 10.74 -0.29
N GLY A 131 -0.41 10.94 -0.39
CA GLY A 131 -1.30 10.13 -1.22
C GLY A 131 -2.08 9.05 -0.46
N PHE A 132 -2.06 9.03 0.88
CA PHE A 132 -2.90 8.09 1.63
C PHE A 132 -4.38 8.49 1.57
N ASP A 133 -5.26 7.48 1.54
CA ASP A 133 -6.72 7.61 1.42
C ASP A 133 -7.45 7.04 2.64
N VAL A 134 -6.94 5.95 3.22
CA VAL A 134 -7.59 5.20 4.31
C VAL A 134 -6.64 5.05 5.49
N LEU A 135 -7.15 5.33 6.70
CA LEU A 135 -6.44 5.11 7.96
C LEU A 135 -7.16 4.06 8.81
N PHE A 136 -6.44 3.00 9.17
CA PHE A 136 -6.91 2.03 10.14
C PHE A 136 -6.65 2.53 11.55
N THR A 137 -7.66 2.49 12.42
CA THR A 137 -7.64 3.11 13.75
C THR A 137 -7.85 2.11 14.89
N ALA A 138 -8.21 0.85 14.59
CA ALA A 138 -8.28 -0.18 15.63
C ALA A 138 -6.88 -0.71 15.95
N ASN A 139 -6.24 -0.12 16.96
CA ASN A 139 -4.94 -0.52 17.49
C ASN A 139 -4.93 -0.35 19.03
N ASN A 140 -3.80 -0.74 19.66
CA ASN A 140 -3.68 -0.68 21.12
C ASN A 140 -3.59 0.75 21.67
N HIS A 141 -3.20 1.76 20.83
CA HIS A 141 -3.06 3.17 21.22
C HIS A 141 -4.30 4.04 20.95
N VAL A 142 -5.34 3.51 20.32
CA VAL A 142 -6.55 4.25 19.94
C VAL A 142 -7.26 4.95 21.12
N LEU A 143 -7.09 4.44 22.34
CA LEU A 143 -7.70 4.97 23.57
C LEU A 143 -6.68 5.66 24.52
N ASP A 144 -5.50 6.01 24.07
CA ASP A 144 -4.45 6.62 24.90
C ASP A 144 -4.92 7.89 25.63
N HIS A 145 -5.76 8.68 25.01
CA HIS A 145 -6.40 9.88 25.59
C HIS A 145 -7.92 9.69 25.80
N GLY A 146 -8.34 8.42 25.97
CA GLY A 146 -9.72 8.05 26.29
C GLY A 146 -10.70 8.55 25.23
N ARG A 147 -11.97 8.72 25.66
CA ARG A 147 -13.07 9.14 24.80
C ARG A 147 -12.77 10.40 23.99
N LYS A 148 -12.30 11.47 24.68
CA LYS A 148 -12.03 12.76 24.01
C LYS A 148 -10.94 12.67 22.96
N GLY A 149 -9.89 11.89 23.25
CA GLY A 149 -8.81 11.65 22.30
C GLY A 149 -9.29 10.90 21.06
N LEU A 150 -10.02 9.80 21.24
CA LEU A 150 -10.58 9.03 20.14
C LEU A 150 -11.52 9.89 19.28
N GLU A 151 -12.54 10.54 19.88
CA GLU A 151 -13.50 11.36 19.14
C GLU A 151 -12.82 12.54 18.40
N ARG A 152 -11.77 13.14 19.00
CA ARG A 152 -11.02 14.20 18.32
C ARG A 152 -10.22 13.64 17.15
N THR A 153 -9.56 12.51 17.33
CA THR A 153 -8.77 11.85 16.26
C THR A 153 -9.67 11.59 15.05
N LEU A 154 -10.85 11.00 15.25
CA LEU A 154 -11.80 10.74 14.15
C LEU A 154 -12.22 12.03 13.43
N ARG A 155 -12.60 13.06 14.20
CA ARG A 155 -12.96 14.37 13.59
C ARG A 155 -11.80 14.98 12.79
N MET A 156 -10.55 14.80 13.24
CA MET A 156 -9.41 15.31 12.49
C MET A 156 -9.18 14.53 11.19
N ILE A 157 -9.33 13.20 11.23
CA ILE A 157 -9.25 12.35 10.01
C ILE A 157 -10.33 12.79 9.00
N ASP A 158 -11.58 12.94 9.45
CA ASP A 158 -12.68 13.40 8.61
C ASP A 158 -12.41 14.79 8.02
N SER A 159 -11.84 15.71 8.83
CA SER A 159 -11.59 17.11 8.40
C SER A 159 -10.58 17.23 7.26
N VAL A 160 -9.69 16.27 7.08
CA VAL A 160 -8.72 16.22 5.97
C VAL A 160 -9.20 15.35 4.82
N GLY A 161 -10.41 14.79 4.92
CA GLY A 161 -11.01 13.96 3.87
C GLY A 161 -10.31 12.62 3.68
N LEU A 162 -9.84 12.00 4.77
CA LEU A 162 -9.37 10.62 4.79
C LEU A 162 -10.50 9.71 5.27
N ALA A 163 -10.64 8.55 4.66
CA ALA A 163 -11.51 7.50 5.16
C ALA A 163 -10.86 6.79 6.36
N HIS A 164 -11.67 6.20 7.24
CA HIS A 164 -11.13 5.43 8.35
C HIS A 164 -12.01 4.23 8.71
N ALA A 165 -11.40 3.23 9.34
CA ALA A 165 -12.09 2.07 9.88
C ALA A 165 -11.45 1.64 11.19
N GLY A 166 -12.24 1.00 12.07
CA GLY A 166 -11.75 0.32 13.26
C GLY A 166 -12.20 0.91 14.59
N SER A 167 -12.41 2.23 14.68
CA SER A 167 -12.92 2.89 15.87
C SER A 167 -13.97 3.93 15.53
N TYR A 168 -14.92 4.18 16.46
CA TYR A 168 -16.12 4.97 16.20
C TYR A 168 -16.56 5.75 17.43
N ALA A 169 -17.15 6.92 17.19
CA ALA A 169 -17.69 7.77 18.25
C ALA A 169 -18.88 7.13 18.98
N ASP A 170 -19.65 6.29 18.30
CA ASP A 170 -20.79 5.57 18.86
C ASP A 170 -21.19 4.38 17.95
N THR A 171 -22.19 3.61 18.42
CA THR A 171 -22.76 2.48 17.68
C THR A 171 -23.37 2.91 16.34
N MET A 172 -24.07 4.05 16.30
CA MET A 172 -24.71 4.55 15.08
C MET A 172 -23.65 4.85 14.01
N SER A 173 -22.55 5.52 14.38
CA SER A 173 -21.43 5.79 13.49
C SER A 173 -20.84 4.48 12.94
N ARG A 174 -20.64 3.48 13.82
CA ARG A 174 -20.17 2.16 13.37
C ARG A 174 -21.14 1.50 12.40
N ASP A 175 -22.40 1.41 12.76
CA ASP A 175 -23.42 0.69 11.96
C ASP A 175 -23.65 1.33 10.58
N THR A 176 -23.39 2.64 10.46
CA THR A 176 -23.56 3.39 9.19
C THR A 176 -22.32 3.39 8.31
N THR A 177 -21.11 3.28 8.87
CA THR A 177 -19.86 3.43 8.14
C THR A 177 -18.99 2.17 8.11
N TYR A 178 -19.37 1.10 8.82
CA TYR A 178 -18.62 -0.14 8.90
C TYR A 178 -19.49 -1.37 8.59
N PRO A 179 -18.97 -2.33 7.84
CA PRO A 179 -17.64 -2.38 7.20
C PRO A 179 -17.41 -1.22 6.21
N LEU A 180 -16.16 -0.73 6.14
CA LEU A 180 -15.81 0.34 5.21
C LEU A 180 -15.81 -0.19 3.78
N ILE A 181 -16.61 0.45 2.91
CA ILE A 181 -16.62 0.16 1.47
C ILE A 181 -16.03 1.36 0.73
N ILE A 182 -15.01 1.10 -0.10
CA ILE A 182 -14.46 2.07 -1.04
C ILE A 182 -14.77 1.61 -2.46
N GLU A 183 -15.39 2.46 -3.24
CA GLU A 183 -15.60 2.21 -4.66
C GLU A 183 -14.40 2.72 -5.46
N LEU A 184 -13.68 1.80 -6.11
CA LEU A 184 -12.43 2.05 -6.80
C LEU A 184 -12.55 1.63 -8.27
N LYS A 185 -12.72 2.59 -9.19
CA LYS A 185 -12.91 2.33 -10.62
C LYS A 185 -14.00 1.27 -10.92
N GLY A 186 -15.07 1.27 -10.12
CA GLY A 186 -16.17 0.33 -10.20
C GLY A 186 -16.02 -0.96 -9.41
N LEU A 187 -14.84 -1.24 -8.81
CA LEU A 187 -14.62 -2.32 -7.86
C LEU A 187 -15.04 -1.88 -6.45
N ARG A 188 -15.82 -2.69 -5.75
CA ARG A 188 -16.20 -2.45 -4.35
C ARG A 188 -15.24 -3.18 -3.41
N VAL A 189 -14.32 -2.42 -2.82
CA VAL A 189 -13.34 -2.92 -1.87
C VAL A 189 -13.90 -2.76 -0.44
N GLY A 190 -14.03 -3.87 0.27
CA GLY A 190 -14.48 -3.90 1.65
C GLY A 190 -13.34 -4.08 2.63
N PHE A 191 -13.29 -3.24 3.67
CA PHE A 191 -12.25 -3.29 4.69
C PHE A 191 -12.83 -3.62 6.05
N LEU A 192 -12.22 -4.60 6.70
CA LEU A 192 -12.36 -4.84 8.13
C LEU A 192 -11.07 -4.43 8.84
N ASN A 193 -11.22 -3.72 9.96
CA ASN A 193 -10.08 -3.37 10.82
C ASN A 193 -10.41 -3.68 12.27
N MET A 194 -9.52 -4.40 12.95
CA MET A 194 -9.71 -4.89 14.32
C MET A 194 -8.40 -4.99 15.09
N THR A 195 -8.47 -4.97 16.42
CA THR A 195 -7.30 -5.08 17.31
C THR A 195 -7.47 -6.11 18.40
N TYR A 196 -6.35 -6.71 18.83
CA TYR A 196 -6.31 -7.61 19.98
C TYR A 196 -6.65 -6.92 21.30
N GLY A 197 -6.34 -5.63 21.43
CA GLY A 197 -6.46 -4.93 22.70
C GLY A 197 -6.34 -3.41 22.56
N THR A 198 -6.43 -2.73 23.71
CA THR A 198 -6.35 -1.27 23.86
C THR A 198 -5.53 -0.90 25.10
N ASN A 199 -4.38 -1.56 25.31
CA ASN A 199 -3.49 -1.35 26.47
C ASN A 199 -4.20 -1.32 27.83
N GLY A 200 -5.23 -2.19 27.99
CA GLY A 200 -6.04 -2.28 29.20
C GLY A 200 -7.05 -1.13 29.39
N VAL A 201 -7.08 -0.15 28.52
CA VAL A 201 -8.07 0.95 28.57
C VAL A 201 -9.38 0.45 27.93
N LYS A 202 -10.48 0.54 28.64
CA LYS A 202 -11.80 0.21 28.10
C LYS A 202 -12.40 1.39 27.34
N ALA A 203 -12.98 1.14 26.18
CA ALA A 203 -13.78 2.14 25.50
C ALA A 203 -14.93 2.60 26.40
N GLN A 204 -15.08 3.91 26.55
CA GLN A 204 -16.17 4.50 27.32
C GLN A 204 -17.38 4.65 26.41
N THR A 205 -18.53 4.15 26.84
CA THR A 205 -19.79 4.37 26.11
C THR A 205 -20.00 5.84 25.82
N PRO A 206 -20.37 6.24 24.57
CA PRO A 206 -20.79 5.35 23.47
C PRO A 206 -19.69 4.89 22.52
N ASN A 207 -18.39 5.22 22.75
CA ASN A 207 -17.32 4.88 21.84
C ASN A 207 -17.16 3.38 21.61
N MET A 208 -16.80 3.01 20.41
CA MET A 208 -16.54 1.63 19.99
C MET A 208 -15.16 1.47 19.36
N VAL A 209 -14.52 0.34 19.60
CA VAL A 209 -13.29 -0.11 18.96
C VAL A 209 -13.48 -1.56 18.57
N ASN A 210 -13.30 -1.88 17.30
CA ASN A 210 -13.44 -3.24 16.81
C ASN A 210 -12.36 -4.15 17.41
N LYS A 211 -12.77 -5.26 17.96
CA LYS A 211 -11.92 -6.27 18.57
C LYS A 211 -11.87 -7.53 17.72
N MET A 212 -10.86 -8.36 17.97
CA MET A 212 -10.73 -9.68 17.39
C MET A 212 -11.73 -10.68 18.02
N ASP A 213 -13.01 -10.31 18.05
CA ASP A 213 -14.11 -11.15 18.49
C ASP A 213 -14.64 -11.96 17.30
N ARG A 214 -14.54 -13.30 17.37
CA ARG A 214 -14.88 -14.17 16.23
C ARG A 214 -16.33 -14.05 15.78
N GLN A 215 -17.26 -13.89 16.74
CA GLN A 215 -18.67 -13.75 16.40
C GLN A 215 -18.91 -12.43 15.65
N GLN A 216 -18.43 -11.31 16.20
CA GLN A 216 -18.59 -10.00 15.58
C GLN A 216 -17.89 -9.94 14.21
N VAL A 217 -16.71 -10.54 14.09
CA VAL A 217 -15.97 -10.59 12.82
C VAL A 217 -16.74 -11.40 11.77
N ALA A 218 -17.35 -12.52 12.13
CA ALA A 218 -18.20 -13.29 11.21
C ALA A 218 -19.44 -12.49 10.75
N GLU A 219 -20.08 -11.75 11.68
CA GLU A 219 -21.20 -10.84 11.36
C GLU A 219 -20.74 -9.70 10.42
N ASP A 220 -19.54 -9.14 10.65
CA ASP A 220 -18.97 -8.08 9.82
C ASP A 220 -18.64 -8.61 8.40
N PHE A 221 -18.15 -9.84 8.23
CA PHE A 221 -17.96 -10.47 6.91
C PHE A 221 -19.30 -10.74 6.21
N ALA A 222 -20.32 -11.20 6.94
CA ALA A 222 -21.66 -11.34 6.38
C ALA A 222 -22.18 -9.99 5.87
N ARG A 223 -21.94 -8.92 6.62
CA ARG A 223 -22.32 -7.56 6.22
C ARG A 223 -21.55 -7.08 4.99
N LEU A 224 -20.26 -7.41 4.83
CA LEU A 224 -19.50 -7.15 3.61
C LEU A 224 -20.14 -7.79 2.38
N ASN A 225 -20.61 -9.04 2.52
CA ASN A 225 -21.31 -9.75 1.43
C ASN A 225 -22.63 -9.06 1.08
N GLU A 226 -23.43 -8.66 2.08
CA GLU A 226 -24.68 -7.90 1.87
C GLU A 226 -24.43 -6.55 1.17
N LEU A 227 -23.33 -5.88 1.51
CA LEU A 227 -22.91 -4.62 0.89
C LEU A 227 -22.30 -4.84 -0.51
N GLY A 228 -22.13 -6.08 -0.95
CA GLY A 228 -21.61 -6.43 -2.28
C GLY A 228 -20.11 -6.13 -2.44
N ALA A 229 -19.32 -6.30 -1.38
CA ALA A 229 -17.86 -6.20 -1.49
C ALA A 229 -17.33 -7.32 -2.38
N GLU A 230 -16.56 -6.94 -3.42
CA GLU A 230 -15.97 -7.86 -4.40
C GLU A 230 -14.55 -8.25 -4.01
N LEU A 231 -13.85 -7.39 -3.28
CA LEU A 231 -12.58 -7.66 -2.61
C LEU A 231 -12.73 -7.37 -1.12
N LYS A 232 -12.35 -8.30 -0.26
CA LYS A 232 -12.48 -8.21 1.20
C LYS A 232 -11.10 -8.26 1.84
N VAL A 233 -10.69 -7.15 2.43
CA VAL A 233 -9.39 -7.01 3.10
C VAL A 233 -9.58 -6.91 4.61
N ALA A 234 -8.85 -7.73 5.38
CA ALA A 234 -8.78 -7.62 6.83
C ALA A 234 -7.45 -6.99 7.25
N PHE A 235 -7.47 -5.80 7.86
CA PHE A 235 -6.31 -5.22 8.52
C PHE A 235 -6.40 -5.51 10.03
N VAL A 236 -5.41 -6.23 10.56
CA VAL A 236 -5.44 -6.75 11.93
C VAL A 236 -4.25 -6.26 12.74
N HIS A 237 -4.53 -5.65 13.89
CA HIS A 237 -3.52 -5.19 14.84
C HIS A 237 -3.34 -6.22 15.95
N TRP A 238 -2.29 -7.07 15.85
CA TRP A 238 -2.15 -8.31 16.61
C TRP A 238 -0.71 -8.76 16.86
N GLY A 239 -0.56 -9.89 17.58
CA GLY A 239 0.72 -10.54 17.83
C GLY A 239 1.47 -9.95 19.02
N ASN A 240 2.76 -10.18 19.07
CA ASN A 240 3.63 -9.72 20.15
C ASN A 240 4.69 -8.76 19.60
N GLU A 241 4.93 -7.66 20.32
CA GLU A 241 5.95 -6.67 19.94
C GLU A 241 7.33 -7.33 19.75
N TYR A 242 8.02 -6.93 18.69
CA TYR A 242 9.41 -7.28 18.33
C TYR A 242 9.67 -8.74 17.96
N GLN A 243 8.62 -9.57 17.84
CA GLN A 243 8.73 -10.94 17.34
C GLN A 243 8.77 -10.94 15.80
N LEU A 244 9.78 -11.60 15.22
CA LEU A 244 10.01 -11.62 13.77
C LEU A 244 9.13 -12.64 13.04
N GLU A 245 8.59 -13.61 13.76
CA GLU A 245 7.72 -14.66 13.22
C GLU A 245 6.33 -14.50 13.83
N ALA A 246 5.31 -14.74 13.01
CA ALA A 246 3.94 -14.76 13.46
C ALA A 246 3.73 -15.86 14.51
N ASP A 247 3.05 -15.53 15.60
CA ASP A 247 2.74 -16.49 16.62
C ASP A 247 1.56 -17.41 16.21
N ARG A 248 1.33 -18.45 17.03
CA ARG A 248 0.29 -19.43 16.75
C ARG A 248 -1.12 -18.80 16.76
N TYR A 249 -1.35 -17.77 17.55
CA TYR A 249 -2.64 -17.10 17.61
C TYR A 249 -2.91 -16.29 16.33
N GLN A 250 -1.89 -15.59 15.83
CA GLN A 250 -1.97 -14.87 14.56
C GLN A 250 -2.32 -15.85 13.41
N ARG A 251 -1.61 -16.98 13.30
CA ARG A 251 -1.84 -17.98 12.24
C ARG A 251 -3.25 -18.57 12.30
N HIS A 252 -3.72 -19.02 13.48
CA HIS A 252 -5.07 -19.56 13.62
C HIS A 252 -6.19 -18.52 13.41
N PHE A 253 -5.89 -17.23 13.69
CA PHE A 253 -6.87 -16.19 13.42
C PHE A 253 -6.89 -15.83 11.93
N ALA A 254 -5.74 -15.88 11.25
CA ALA A 254 -5.66 -15.74 9.79
C ALA A 254 -6.46 -16.83 9.07
N GLU A 255 -6.28 -18.11 9.46
CA GLU A 255 -7.08 -19.22 8.95
C GLU A 255 -8.59 -18.94 9.11
N PHE A 256 -9.00 -18.49 10.31
CA PHE A 256 -10.40 -18.12 10.56
C PHE A 256 -10.87 -16.99 9.64
N LEU A 257 -10.08 -15.94 9.41
CA LEU A 257 -10.44 -14.83 8.51
C LEU A 257 -10.62 -15.31 7.06
N VAL A 258 -9.74 -16.20 6.60
CA VAL A 258 -9.87 -16.85 5.27
C VAL A 258 -11.14 -17.67 5.17
N ASP A 259 -11.48 -18.44 6.22
CA ASP A 259 -12.72 -19.21 6.29
C ASP A 259 -13.97 -18.32 6.25
N GLN A 260 -13.90 -17.08 6.76
CA GLN A 260 -14.97 -16.08 6.66
C GLN A 260 -15.03 -15.39 5.30
N GLY A 261 -14.02 -15.55 4.45
CA GLY A 261 -13.97 -15.01 3.09
C GLY A 261 -13.09 -13.79 2.93
N ALA A 262 -12.04 -13.64 3.74
CA ALA A 262 -10.99 -12.66 3.46
C ALA A 262 -10.21 -13.04 2.19
N ASP A 263 -9.97 -12.06 1.32
CA ASP A 263 -9.17 -12.20 0.09
C ASP A 263 -7.72 -11.74 0.29
N LEU A 264 -7.48 -10.95 1.34
CA LEU A 264 -6.17 -10.48 1.78
C LEU A 264 -6.19 -10.20 3.28
N ILE A 265 -5.10 -10.56 3.96
CA ILE A 265 -4.87 -10.22 5.37
C ILE A 265 -3.60 -9.40 5.49
N VAL A 266 -3.69 -8.25 6.17
CA VAL A 266 -2.57 -7.35 6.43
C VAL A 266 -2.51 -7.07 7.93
N GLY A 267 -1.34 -7.19 8.53
CA GLY A 267 -1.15 -7.02 9.97
C GLY A 267 -0.23 -5.87 10.36
N GLY A 268 -0.40 -5.40 11.60
CA GLY A 268 0.44 -4.44 12.31
C GLY A 268 0.56 -4.81 13.79
N HIS A 269 1.24 -3.99 14.61
CA HIS A 269 1.51 -4.12 16.04
C HIS A 269 2.92 -4.64 16.40
N PRO A 270 3.48 -5.71 15.81
CA PRO A 270 4.82 -6.17 16.21
C PRO A 270 5.93 -5.13 16.05
N HIS A 271 5.69 -4.03 15.34
CA HIS A 271 6.66 -2.97 15.03
C HIS A 271 7.88 -3.44 14.25
N VAL A 272 7.88 -4.68 13.83
CA VAL A 272 8.85 -5.33 12.94
C VAL A 272 8.07 -6.02 11.83
N SER A 273 8.64 -6.05 10.62
CA SER A 273 8.05 -6.89 9.57
C SER A 273 8.16 -8.35 9.99
N GLN A 274 7.05 -9.09 9.94
CA GLN A 274 7.02 -10.53 10.14
C GLN A 274 7.04 -11.28 8.83
N ASP A 275 7.08 -12.60 8.90
CA ASP A 275 6.85 -13.50 7.79
C ASP A 275 5.44 -13.35 7.19
N ALA A 276 5.18 -14.03 6.10
CA ALA A 276 3.88 -14.08 5.45
C ALA A 276 3.57 -15.52 5.04
N ASP A 277 2.28 -15.86 4.97
CA ASP A 277 1.80 -17.17 4.51
C ASP A 277 0.88 -17.01 3.30
N THR A 278 0.84 -18.04 2.47
CA THR A 278 -0.22 -18.24 1.49
C THR A 278 -1.16 -19.33 1.99
N LEU A 279 -2.35 -18.92 2.41
CA LEU A 279 -3.42 -19.79 2.87
C LEU A 279 -4.34 -20.16 1.70
N LEU A 280 -5.15 -21.20 1.85
CA LEU A 280 -6.14 -21.57 0.83
C LEU A 280 -7.55 -21.30 1.36
N ASN A 281 -8.37 -20.62 0.56
CA ASN A 281 -9.79 -20.45 0.87
C ASN A 281 -10.57 -21.76 0.60
N GLN A 282 -11.87 -21.76 0.89
CA GLN A 282 -12.74 -22.93 0.69
C GLN A 282 -12.84 -23.40 -0.76
N ALA A 283 -12.54 -22.51 -1.73
CA ALA A 283 -12.48 -22.85 -3.16
C ALA A 283 -11.10 -23.38 -3.60
N GLY A 284 -10.13 -23.43 -2.69
CA GLY A 284 -8.74 -23.80 -2.99
C GLY A 284 -7.93 -22.69 -3.65
N GLU A 285 -8.39 -21.43 -3.59
CA GLU A 285 -7.67 -20.28 -4.13
C GLU A 285 -6.72 -19.68 -3.08
N PRO A 286 -5.55 -19.16 -3.50
CA PRO A 286 -4.57 -18.61 -2.58
C PRO A 286 -5.03 -17.27 -1.99
N VAL A 287 -4.86 -17.12 -0.69
CA VAL A 287 -5.05 -15.89 0.08
C VAL A 287 -3.77 -15.58 0.84
N VAL A 288 -3.19 -14.41 0.63
CA VAL A 288 -1.95 -14.02 1.31
C VAL A 288 -2.24 -13.34 2.63
N ALA A 289 -1.50 -13.74 3.66
CA ALA A 289 -1.51 -13.12 4.98
C ALA A 289 -0.12 -12.55 5.28
N TYR A 290 0.03 -11.22 5.24
CA TYR A 290 1.20 -10.50 5.74
C TYR A 290 0.99 -10.22 7.22
N TYR A 291 1.66 -10.93 8.11
CA TYR A 291 1.38 -10.89 9.55
C TYR A 291 1.75 -9.56 10.23
N SER A 292 2.78 -8.88 9.76
CA SER A 292 3.10 -7.52 10.18
C SER A 292 3.94 -6.78 9.13
N LEU A 293 3.54 -5.57 8.82
CA LEU A 293 4.31 -4.69 7.92
C LEU A 293 5.45 -3.96 8.64
N GLY A 294 5.44 -3.94 9.98
CA GLY A 294 6.38 -3.17 10.81
C GLY A 294 6.03 -1.69 10.88
N ASN A 295 6.93 -0.89 11.45
CA ASN A 295 6.77 0.55 11.58
C ASN A 295 6.88 1.26 10.23
N PHE A 296 5.83 1.95 9.77
CA PHE A 296 5.95 2.85 8.61
C PHE A 296 6.79 4.08 8.96
N VAL A 297 6.51 4.70 10.11
CA VAL A 297 7.38 5.73 10.68
C VAL A 297 7.35 5.67 12.20
N SER A 298 8.51 5.63 12.83
CA SER A 298 8.65 5.51 14.29
C SER A 298 9.99 6.04 14.77
N ASN A 299 10.08 6.35 16.07
CA ASN A 299 11.37 6.57 16.75
C ASN A 299 11.86 5.33 17.48
N GLN A 300 11.24 4.19 17.38
CA GLN A 300 11.76 2.97 17.99
C GLN A 300 13.14 2.63 17.41
N ARG A 301 14.03 2.10 18.27
CA ARG A 301 15.44 1.78 17.92
C ARG A 301 15.84 0.37 18.37
N TRP A 302 14.86 -0.45 18.71
CA TRP A 302 15.09 -1.87 18.92
C TRP A 302 15.50 -2.55 17.61
N PRO A 303 16.18 -3.68 17.66
CA PRO A 303 16.52 -4.41 16.43
C PRO A 303 15.30 -4.60 15.52
N ASN A 304 15.48 -4.33 14.22
CA ASN A 304 14.48 -4.48 13.16
C ASN A 304 13.26 -3.51 13.22
N THR A 305 13.23 -2.52 14.14
CA THR A 305 12.11 -1.54 14.23
C THR A 305 12.32 -0.28 13.39
N ASN A 306 13.49 -0.15 12.75
CA ASN A 306 13.88 1.02 11.94
C ASN A 306 13.59 0.87 10.47
N GLY A 307 12.61 0.07 10.12
CA GLY A 307 12.14 -0.17 8.76
C GLY A 307 11.00 -1.18 8.73
N GLY A 308 10.47 -1.42 7.58
CA GLY A 308 9.36 -2.33 7.33
C GLY A 308 9.15 -2.53 5.84
N ILE A 309 7.95 -2.97 5.50
CA ILE A 309 7.51 -3.14 4.12
C ILE A 309 6.21 -2.39 3.87
N MET A 310 6.05 -1.81 2.70
CA MET A 310 4.73 -1.56 2.13
C MET A 310 4.34 -2.78 1.30
N VAL A 311 3.09 -3.17 1.35
CA VAL A 311 2.53 -4.25 0.52
C VAL A 311 1.69 -3.62 -0.57
N GLN A 312 1.90 -4.05 -1.80
CA GLN A 312 1.10 -3.66 -2.96
C GLN A 312 0.42 -4.89 -3.53
N ILE A 313 -0.86 -4.75 -3.86
CA ILE A 313 -1.61 -5.76 -4.60
C ILE A 313 -2.15 -5.18 -5.89
N GLU A 314 -2.22 -6.01 -6.90
CA GLU A 314 -2.95 -5.74 -8.14
C GLU A 314 -4.21 -6.58 -8.16
N VAL A 315 -5.33 -5.96 -8.48
CA VAL A 315 -6.66 -6.58 -8.44
C VAL A 315 -7.36 -6.37 -9.78
N ASN A 316 -7.97 -7.40 -10.31
CA ASN A 316 -8.86 -7.26 -11.45
C ASN A 316 -10.15 -6.56 -11.01
N ARG A 317 -10.38 -5.34 -11.49
CA ARG A 317 -11.50 -4.49 -11.04
C ARG A 317 -12.89 -5.02 -11.41
N PHE A 318 -12.98 -5.94 -12.37
CA PHE A 318 -14.26 -6.53 -12.80
C PHE A 318 -14.65 -7.78 -11.99
N THR A 319 -13.68 -8.43 -11.36
CA THR A 319 -13.90 -9.71 -10.66
C THR A 319 -13.55 -9.67 -9.18
N GLY A 320 -12.88 -8.63 -8.70
CA GLY A 320 -12.33 -8.54 -7.35
C GLY A 320 -11.16 -9.49 -7.07
N ARG A 321 -10.70 -10.24 -8.08
CA ARG A 321 -9.63 -11.23 -7.88
C ARG A 321 -8.26 -10.55 -7.73
N VAL A 322 -7.52 -10.92 -6.70
CA VAL A 322 -6.11 -10.54 -6.55
C VAL A 322 -5.29 -11.25 -7.64
N LEU A 323 -4.63 -10.46 -8.48
CA LEU A 323 -3.80 -10.92 -9.61
C LEU A 323 -2.36 -11.15 -9.17
N SER A 324 -1.84 -10.21 -8.39
CA SER A 324 -0.48 -10.25 -7.87
C SER A 324 -0.39 -9.57 -6.51
N THR A 325 0.61 -9.93 -5.75
CA THR A 325 0.98 -9.24 -4.51
C THR A 325 2.50 -9.20 -4.39
N GLY A 326 3.00 -8.11 -3.85
CA GLY A 326 4.42 -7.93 -3.61
C GLY A 326 4.67 -6.91 -2.51
N TYR A 327 5.94 -6.68 -2.20
CA TYR A 327 6.32 -5.80 -1.11
C TYR A 327 7.45 -4.83 -1.52
N ILE A 328 7.48 -3.67 -0.87
CA ILE A 328 8.47 -2.61 -1.07
C ILE A 328 9.16 -2.37 0.28
N PRO A 329 10.40 -2.83 0.47
CA PRO A 329 11.11 -2.61 1.72
C PRO A 329 11.59 -1.16 1.83
N TYR A 330 11.49 -0.59 3.04
CA TYR A 330 11.96 0.76 3.36
C TYR A 330 12.71 0.82 4.68
N TYR A 331 13.54 1.86 4.81
CA TYR A 331 14.30 2.23 6.01
C TYR A 331 13.83 3.56 6.56
N VAL A 332 13.67 3.65 7.88
CA VAL A 332 13.31 4.91 8.57
C VAL A 332 14.59 5.59 9.05
N TYR A 333 15.05 6.55 8.28
CA TYR A 333 16.20 7.39 8.59
C TYR A 333 15.80 8.59 9.46
N ARG A 334 16.64 8.93 10.42
CA ARG A 334 16.56 10.15 11.23
C ARG A 334 17.83 10.96 11.04
N GLY A 335 17.74 12.11 10.41
CA GLY A 335 18.91 12.96 10.17
C GLY A 335 18.61 14.11 9.22
N LYS A 336 19.65 14.63 8.59
CA LYS A 336 19.52 15.73 7.63
C LYS A 336 19.69 15.22 6.22
N ILE A 337 18.74 15.59 5.36
CA ILE A 337 18.85 15.50 3.90
C ILE A 337 18.56 16.91 3.37
N ASP A 338 19.39 17.43 2.48
CA ASP A 338 19.30 18.80 1.95
C ASP A 338 19.23 19.90 3.02
N GLY A 339 19.94 19.66 4.15
CA GLY A 339 19.97 20.59 5.27
C GLY A 339 18.78 20.52 6.23
N LEU A 340 17.69 19.85 5.87
CA LEU A 340 16.49 19.68 6.69
C LEU A 340 16.66 18.49 7.63
N TYR A 341 16.55 18.73 8.92
CA TYR A 341 16.56 17.66 9.95
C TYR A 341 15.14 17.13 10.12
N GLN A 342 14.94 15.86 9.75
CA GLN A 342 13.63 15.22 9.76
C GLN A 342 13.78 13.69 9.89
N TYR A 343 12.67 12.99 10.10
CA TYR A 343 12.54 11.58 9.78
C TYR A 343 12.27 11.42 8.29
N TYR A 344 12.79 10.34 7.68
CA TYR A 344 12.56 10.03 6.27
C TYR A 344 12.27 8.55 6.12
N VAL A 345 11.15 8.23 5.46
CA VAL A 345 10.85 6.87 5.02
C VAL A 345 11.49 6.68 3.64
N ILE A 346 12.55 5.87 3.57
CA ILE A 346 13.39 5.73 2.36
C ILE A 346 13.22 4.32 1.79
N PRO A 347 12.60 4.15 0.61
CA PRO A 347 12.59 2.88 -0.10
C PRO A 347 14.02 2.38 -0.32
N THR A 348 14.27 1.11 0.01
CA THR A 348 15.64 0.61 0.05
C THR A 348 16.22 0.34 -1.32
N ILE A 349 15.39 -0.16 -2.26
CA ILE A 349 15.84 -0.56 -3.60
C ILE A 349 16.36 0.64 -4.40
N PRO A 350 15.63 1.77 -4.53
CA PRO A 350 16.15 2.95 -5.24
C PRO A 350 17.44 3.49 -4.61
N TYR A 351 17.55 3.44 -3.28
CA TYR A 351 18.79 3.87 -2.61
C TYR A 351 19.97 2.97 -2.94
N ILE A 352 19.78 1.64 -2.93
CA ILE A 352 20.81 0.65 -3.27
C ILE A 352 21.24 0.78 -4.74
N ASN A 353 20.27 1.02 -5.64
CA ASN A 353 20.50 1.25 -7.07
C ASN A 353 21.14 2.61 -7.37
N LYS A 354 21.27 3.50 -6.36
CA LYS A 354 21.82 4.86 -6.49
C LYS A 354 20.97 5.79 -7.37
N GLU A 355 19.65 5.62 -7.30
CA GLU A 355 18.69 6.45 -8.00
C GLU A 355 18.44 7.81 -7.33
N TYR A 356 18.85 7.95 -6.04
CA TYR A 356 18.81 9.21 -5.31
C TYR A 356 20.13 9.97 -5.37
N ASP A 357 20.06 11.31 -5.43
CA ASP A 357 21.21 12.25 -5.46
C ASP A 357 21.85 12.48 -4.10
N PHE A 358 21.31 11.94 -3.03
CA PHE A 358 21.88 12.03 -1.69
C PHE A 358 22.56 10.74 -1.25
N ARG A 359 23.41 10.85 -0.24
CA ARG A 359 24.02 9.70 0.45
C ARG A 359 23.77 9.83 1.94
N LEU A 360 23.31 8.73 2.54
CA LEU A 360 23.23 8.62 4.00
C LEU A 360 24.63 8.49 4.62
N PRO A 361 24.82 8.89 5.89
CA PRO A 361 26.01 8.53 6.65
C PRO A 361 26.30 7.03 6.58
N SER A 362 27.57 6.64 6.65
CA SER A 362 27.98 5.23 6.46
C SER A 362 27.24 4.26 7.38
N PHE A 363 26.98 4.64 8.62
CA PHE A 363 26.22 3.83 9.58
C PHE A 363 24.79 3.56 9.10
N ASP A 364 24.09 4.60 8.64
CA ASP A 364 22.72 4.50 8.16
C ASP A 364 22.62 3.79 6.80
N SER A 365 23.61 4.00 5.92
CA SER A 365 23.71 3.26 4.66
C SER A 365 23.83 1.75 4.91
N ILE A 366 24.67 1.35 5.86
CA ILE A 366 24.82 -0.06 6.27
C ILE A 366 23.53 -0.57 6.91
N ALA A 367 22.89 0.22 7.76
CA ALA A 367 21.63 -0.15 8.40
C ALA A 367 20.50 -0.34 7.36
N LEU A 368 20.39 0.54 6.37
CA LEU A 368 19.44 0.41 5.27
C LEU A 368 19.63 -0.88 4.48
N VAL A 369 20.88 -1.22 4.12
CA VAL A 369 21.18 -2.47 3.41
C VAL A 369 20.82 -3.69 4.25
N ARG A 370 21.09 -3.66 5.57
CA ARG A 370 20.70 -4.74 6.50
C ARG A 370 19.18 -4.89 6.61
N VAL A 371 18.44 -3.77 6.67
CA VAL A 371 16.97 -3.79 6.66
C VAL A 371 16.47 -4.44 5.37
N HIS A 372 17.00 -4.00 4.21
CA HIS A 372 16.67 -4.61 2.93
C HIS A 372 16.88 -6.13 2.93
N GLN A 373 18.07 -6.58 3.31
CA GLN A 373 18.41 -8.01 3.36
C GLN A 373 17.50 -8.80 4.31
N ALA A 374 17.25 -8.28 5.51
CA ALA A 374 16.39 -8.93 6.48
C ALA A 374 14.95 -9.07 5.99
N MET A 375 14.41 -8.09 5.24
CA MET A 375 13.06 -8.18 4.65
C MET A 375 13.03 -9.18 3.50
N THR A 376 14.02 -9.15 2.59
CA THR A 376 14.08 -10.06 1.43
C THR A 376 14.32 -11.50 1.84
N GLU A 377 15.12 -11.75 2.87
CA GLU A 377 15.31 -13.10 3.43
C GLU A 377 14.02 -13.63 4.06
N ARG A 378 13.32 -12.80 4.84
CA ARG A 378 12.09 -13.19 5.55
C ARG A 378 10.91 -13.43 4.62
N LEU A 379 10.85 -12.71 3.51
CA LEU A 379 9.79 -12.78 2.51
C LEU A 379 10.30 -13.40 1.20
N SER A 380 11.20 -14.38 1.28
CA SER A 380 11.83 -15.00 0.11
C SER A 380 10.85 -15.65 -0.85
N ASP A 381 9.67 -16.05 -0.37
CA ASP A 381 8.61 -16.66 -1.18
C ASP A 381 7.73 -15.62 -1.90
N PHE A 382 7.94 -14.31 -1.63
CA PHE A 382 7.20 -13.21 -2.20
C PHE A 382 8.10 -12.32 -3.07
N ILE A 383 7.50 -11.66 -4.04
CA ILE A 383 8.24 -10.85 -5.02
C ILE A 383 8.43 -9.42 -4.47
N PRO A 384 9.68 -8.93 -4.34
CA PRO A 384 9.90 -7.52 -4.09
C PRO A 384 9.50 -6.70 -5.33
N ILE A 385 8.70 -5.67 -5.12
CA ILE A 385 8.33 -4.75 -6.19
C ILE A 385 9.45 -3.73 -6.36
N PHE A 386 10.01 -3.69 -7.56
CA PHE A 386 10.91 -2.65 -8.00
C PHE A 386 10.04 -1.50 -8.50
N ALA A 387 9.96 -0.41 -7.73
CA ALA A 387 9.40 0.82 -8.26
C ALA A 387 10.39 1.34 -9.34
N ASP A 388 9.98 1.33 -10.59
CA ASP A 388 10.76 1.96 -11.65
C ASP A 388 10.60 3.49 -11.52
N PHE A 389 11.62 4.14 -10.92
CA PHE A 389 11.61 5.57 -10.67
C PHE A 389 11.88 6.40 -11.94
N ASN A 390 12.38 5.78 -13.01
CA ASN A 390 12.64 6.49 -14.27
C ASN A 390 11.36 6.93 -14.99
N GLU A 391 10.21 6.33 -14.68
CA GLU A 391 8.89 6.78 -15.17
C GLU A 391 8.27 7.91 -14.32
N LEU A 392 8.89 8.32 -13.20
CA LEU A 392 8.35 9.33 -12.28
C LEU A 392 8.74 10.77 -12.62
N GLU A 393 9.77 10.99 -13.45
CA GLU A 393 10.25 12.33 -13.81
C GLU A 393 9.50 12.95 -15.01
N ASP A 394 8.69 12.19 -15.74
CA ASP A 394 8.02 12.65 -16.97
C ASP A 394 6.53 13.04 -16.82
N LYS A 395 6.10 13.41 -15.58
CA LYS A 395 4.73 13.93 -15.40
C LYS A 395 4.69 15.26 -14.68
#